data_66ca66eeede702c9079b96528a498232
#
_entry.id   66ca66eeede702c9079b96528a498232
#
_cell.length_a   1.000
_cell.length_b   1.000
_cell.length_c   1.000
_cell.angle_alpha   90.00
_cell.angle_beta   90.00
_cell.angle_gamma   90.00
#
_symmetry.space_group_name_H-M   'P 1'
#
loop_
_entity.id
_entity.type
_entity.pdbx_description
1 polymer ?
#
loop_
_entity_poly.entity_id
_entity_poly.type
_entity_poly.pdbx_seq_one_letter_code
_entity_poly.pdbx_strand_id
1 'polypeptide(L)'
;MGPATLHLPTDPAGPVTDVMAEAWGPGAEAALARVPGMVGAEDHPEAFVAHHPAVAEVVRRSPGRRLPATGTLVEILVPTILEQKVTGLEAWEAFRALCWKHGSDAPGPARLRLPPPPDQVAEMGYAGFHPLGVERRRAEVILRVCRRADRFESLLSQSPVAARRALEEVPGVGPWTSLSATLLAFGDPDAVVLGDFHLPHMVTNALTGRRRGSDAEMLELLAPYAGQRARAQGILASLGATPRRAPRLAPRRFARY
;
A
#
# COMPACT_ATOMS: atom_id res chain seq x y z
N MET A 1 4.93 8.78 -18.08
CA MET A 1 5.32 9.96 -17.27
C MET A 1 6.81 9.87 -16.98
N GLY A 2 7.51 11.01 -16.85
CA GLY A 2 8.95 11.01 -16.52
C GLY A 2 9.21 10.80 -15.02
N PRO A 3 10.50 10.56 -14.63
CA PRO A 3 10.89 10.45 -13.24
C PRO A 3 10.73 11.79 -12.50
N ALA A 4 10.31 11.70 -11.22
CA ALA A 4 10.14 12.86 -10.36
C ALA A 4 10.47 12.53 -8.90
N THR A 5 10.86 13.55 -8.16
CA THR A 5 10.90 13.57 -6.69
C THR A 5 9.88 14.57 -6.20
N LEU A 6 9.08 14.17 -5.24
CA LEU A 6 8.10 15.03 -4.58
C LEU A 6 8.50 15.23 -3.12
N HIS A 7 8.49 16.47 -2.67
CA HIS A 7 8.69 16.86 -1.28
C HIS A 7 7.42 17.50 -0.73
N LEU A 8 6.90 16.92 0.33
CA LEU A 8 5.77 17.43 1.09
C LEU A 8 6.28 17.75 2.50
N PRO A 9 6.64 19.00 2.80
CA PRO A 9 7.02 19.35 4.17
C PRO A 9 5.79 19.18 5.08
N THR A 10 5.96 18.42 6.15
CA THR A 10 4.93 18.22 7.16
C THR A 10 5.37 18.89 8.44
N ASP A 11 4.52 19.75 9.03
CA ASP A 11 4.68 20.21 10.40
C ASP A 11 3.94 19.22 11.32
N PRO A 12 4.67 18.47 12.18
CA PRO A 12 4.04 17.53 13.10
C PRO A 12 3.29 18.21 14.26
N ALA A 13 3.39 19.53 14.40
CA ALA A 13 2.92 20.24 15.58
C ALA A 13 1.53 20.90 15.45
N GLY A 14 0.88 20.86 14.27
CA GLY A 14 -0.39 21.58 14.07
C GLY A 14 -1.35 20.91 13.10
N PRO A 15 -2.60 21.39 13.07
CA PRO A 15 -3.53 20.97 12.02
C PRO A 15 -2.99 21.45 10.67
N VAL A 16 -2.84 20.51 9.73
CA VAL A 16 -2.42 20.83 8.37
C VAL A 16 -3.60 21.42 7.64
N THR A 17 -3.63 22.74 7.48
CA THR A 17 -4.64 23.47 6.70
C THR A 17 -4.20 23.65 5.26
N ASP A 18 -2.90 23.82 5.07
CA ASP A 18 -2.29 24.05 3.75
C ASP A 18 -1.13 23.06 3.55
N VAL A 19 -1.05 22.47 2.38
CA VAL A 19 0.03 21.58 1.99
C VAL A 19 0.86 22.26 0.92
N MET A 20 2.10 22.59 1.26
CA MET A 20 3.08 23.01 0.26
C MET A 20 3.69 21.76 -0.38
N ALA A 21 3.95 21.80 -1.68
CA ALA A 21 4.58 20.72 -2.41
C ALA A 21 5.63 21.27 -3.36
N GLU A 22 6.78 20.62 -3.38
CA GLU A 22 7.85 20.89 -4.34
C GLU A 22 8.16 19.61 -5.10
N ALA A 23 8.40 19.71 -6.40
CA ALA A 23 8.77 18.56 -7.21
C ALA A 23 9.91 18.88 -8.18
N TRP A 24 10.74 17.90 -8.43
CA TRP A 24 11.88 17.99 -9.34
C TRP A 24 11.84 16.87 -10.37
N GLY A 25 12.35 17.14 -11.55
CA GLY A 25 12.49 16.19 -12.65
C GLY A 25 11.45 16.31 -13.74
N PRO A 26 11.60 15.55 -14.83
CA PRO A 26 10.68 15.61 -15.98
C PRO A 26 9.22 15.28 -15.67
N GLY A 27 8.98 14.53 -14.61
CA GLY A 27 7.63 14.19 -14.13
C GLY A 27 7.07 15.12 -13.05
N ALA A 28 7.74 16.23 -12.72
CA ALA A 28 7.39 17.10 -11.59
C ALA A 28 5.95 17.62 -11.67
N GLU A 29 5.50 18.10 -12.83
CA GLU A 29 4.13 18.59 -13.01
C GLU A 29 3.09 17.49 -12.73
N ALA A 30 3.30 16.30 -13.27
CA ALA A 30 2.42 15.15 -13.03
C ALA A 30 2.44 14.69 -11.57
N ALA A 31 3.58 14.79 -10.88
CA ALA A 31 3.68 14.50 -9.46
C ALA A 31 2.92 15.52 -8.62
N LEU A 32 3.05 16.82 -8.90
CA LEU A 32 2.31 17.89 -8.24
C LEU A 32 0.79 17.75 -8.45
N ALA A 33 0.34 17.39 -9.64
CA ALA A 33 -1.08 17.20 -9.94
C ALA A 33 -1.72 16.07 -9.09
N ARG A 34 -0.93 15.12 -8.58
CA ARG A 34 -1.40 14.02 -7.71
C ARG A 34 -1.41 14.36 -6.22
N VAL A 35 -0.77 15.45 -5.81
CA VAL A 35 -0.69 15.85 -4.40
C VAL A 35 -2.04 15.91 -3.70
N PRO A 36 -3.09 16.51 -4.28
CA PRO A 36 -4.41 16.54 -3.63
C PRO A 36 -4.90 15.13 -3.23
N GLY A 37 -4.84 14.17 -4.15
CA GLY A 37 -5.19 12.78 -3.86
C GLY A 37 -4.27 12.15 -2.79
N MET A 38 -2.96 12.37 -2.89
CA MET A 38 -1.97 11.82 -1.94
C MET A 38 -2.16 12.32 -0.51
N VAL A 39 -2.70 13.52 -0.31
CA VAL A 39 -3.04 14.05 1.01
C VAL A 39 -4.50 13.81 1.39
N GLY A 40 -5.25 13.07 0.56
CA GLY A 40 -6.63 12.72 0.81
C GLY A 40 -7.60 13.90 0.69
N ALA A 41 -7.32 14.88 -0.18
CA ALA A 41 -8.21 16.03 -0.38
C ALA A 41 -9.59 15.61 -0.95
N GLU A 42 -9.63 14.50 -1.68
CA GLU A 42 -10.86 13.92 -2.25
C GLU A 42 -11.58 12.97 -1.29
N ASP A 43 -11.00 12.71 -0.13
CA ASP A 43 -11.58 11.83 0.88
C ASP A 43 -12.62 12.58 1.73
N HIS A 44 -13.67 11.88 2.12
CA HIS A 44 -14.81 12.39 2.88
C HIS A 44 -14.90 11.78 4.28
N PRO A 45 -13.95 12.09 5.19
CA PRO A 45 -13.95 11.55 6.54
C PRO A 45 -15.15 11.99 7.37
N GLU A 46 -15.81 13.09 7.03
CA GLU A 46 -17.01 13.62 7.69
C GLU A 46 -18.23 12.69 7.52
N ALA A 47 -18.24 11.86 6.48
CA ALA A 47 -19.28 10.84 6.26
C ALA A 47 -19.10 9.60 7.14
N PHE A 48 -17.99 9.49 7.87
CA PHE A 48 -17.69 8.32 8.69
C PHE A 48 -18.41 8.35 10.03
N VAL A 49 -19.19 7.31 10.32
CA VAL A 49 -19.88 7.14 11.61
C VAL A 49 -19.16 6.11 12.45
N ALA A 50 -18.77 6.49 13.65
CA ALA A 50 -18.08 5.61 14.59
C ALA A 50 -19.12 4.80 15.40
N HIS A 51 -19.40 3.57 14.98
CA HIS A 51 -20.39 2.69 15.61
C HIS A 51 -19.89 1.99 16.88
N HIS A 52 -18.59 2.06 17.18
CA HIS A 52 -18.00 1.41 18.36
C HIS A 52 -17.18 2.42 19.19
N PRO A 53 -17.24 2.39 20.55
CA PRO A 53 -16.53 3.34 21.41
C PRO A 53 -15.00 3.42 21.11
N ALA A 54 -14.35 2.29 20.85
CA ALA A 54 -12.92 2.28 20.51
C ALA A 54 -12.62 3.04 19.22
N VAL A 55 -13.49 2.96 18.22
CA VAL A 55 -13.37 3.70 16.95
C VAL A 55 -13.64 5.18 17.18
N ALA A 56 -14.69 5.52 17.93
CA ALA A 56 -15.04 6.90 18.29
C ALA A 56 -13.88 7.60 19.00
N GLU A 57 -13.20 6.91 19.90
CA GLU A 57 -12.05 7.45 20.65
C GLU A 57 -10.88 7.81 19.71
N VAL A 58 -10.55 6.94 18.74
CA VAL A 58 -9.48 7.23 17.78
C VAL A 58 -9.86 8.40 16.87
N VAL A 59 -11.09 8.43 16.37
CA VAL A 59 -11.59 9.54 15.54
C VAL A 59 -11.49 10.86 16.29
N ARG A 60 -11.88 10.89 17.58
CA ARG A 60 -11.79 12.08 18.42
C ARG A 60 -10.34 12.54 18.67
N ARG A 61 -9.39 11.60 18.81
CA ARG A 61 -7.96 11.91 19.02
C ARG A 61 -7.22 12.31 17.74
N SER A 62 -7.73 11.92 16.60
CA SER A 62 -7.11 12.18 15.30
C SER A 62 -8.13 12.78 14.33
N PRO A 63 -8.63 14.00 14.64
CA PRO A 63 -9.59 14.68 13.76
C PRO A 63 -8.92 14.95 12.40
N GLY A 64 -9.69 14.82 11.33
CA GLY A 64 -9.20 15.10 9.98
C GLY A 64 -8.31 14.01 9.36
N ARG A 65 -8.21 12.83 9.97
CA ARG A 65 -7.51 11.69 9.36
C ARG A 65 -8.17 11.32 8.03
N ARG A 66 -7.40 11.41 6.95
CA ARG A 66 -7.85 11.16 5.59
C ARG A 66 -7.20 9.88 5.01
N LEU A 67 -7.87 9.28 4.03
CA LEU A 67 -7.31 8.19 3.24
C LEU A 67 -6.59 8.78 2.03
N PRO A 68 -5.28 8.50 1.86
CA PRO A 68 -4.54 8.94 0.70
C PRO A 68 -4.89 8.10 -0.53
N ALA A 69 -4.86 8.72 -1.71
CA ALA A 69 -4.88 8.08 -3.01
C ALA A 69 -3.61 8.44 -3.77
N THR A 70 -2.75 7.47 -4.07
CA THR A 70 -1.47 7.76 -4.75
C THR A 70 -1.63 8.07 -6.23
N GLY A 71 -2.74 7.64 -6.84
CA GLY A 71 -2.97 7.79 -8.28
C GLY A 71 -1.95 7.03 -9.14
N THR A 72 -1.32 5.98 -8.58
CA THR A 72 -0.42 5.06 -9.29
C THR A 72 -0.75 3.64 -8.90
N LEU A 73 -0.76 2.72 -9.84
CA LEU A 73 -1.10 1.32 -9.53
C LEU A 73 0.13 0.42 -9.58
N VAL A 74 0.96 0.51 -10.60
CA VAL A 74 2.15 -0.35 -10.76
C VAL A 74 3.22 -0.01 -9.71
N GLU A 75 3.41 1.27 -9.39
CA GLU A 75 4.33 1.69 -8.33
C GLU A 75 3.95 1.13 -6.95
N ILE A 76 2.65 0.92 -6.70
CA ILE A 76 2.16 0.27 -5.48
C ILE A 76 2.20 -1.25 -5.58
N LEU A 77 1.91 -1.83 -6.74
CA LEU A 77 1.89 -3.29 -6.91
C LEU A 77 3.25 -3.94 -6.70
N VAL A 78 4.33 -3.33 -7.19
CA VAL A 78 5.68 -3.93 -7.06
C VAL A 78 6.07 -4.13 -5.60
N PRO A 79 6.06 -3.11 -4.71
CA PRO A 79 6.36 -3.32 -3.28
C PRO A 79 5.33 -4.24 -2.61
N THR A 80 4.03 -4.13 -2.92
CA THR A 80 3.00 -5.02 -2.36
C THR A 80 3.25 -6.49 -2.71
N ILE A 81 3.68 -6.80 -3.93
CA ILE A 81 4.04 -8.18 -4.31
C ILE A 81 5.29 -8.64 -3.57
N LEU A 82 6.26 -7.77 -3.33
CA LEU A 82 7.44 -8.09 -2.54
C LEU A 82 7.10 -8.47 -1.09
N GLU A 83 6.00 -7.95 -0.54
CA GLU A 83 5.51 -8.26 0.81
C GLU A 83 4.79 -9.62 0.93
N GLN A 84 4.49 -10.29 -0.19
CA GLN A 84 3.76 -11.55 -0.16
C GLN A 84 4.50 -12.64 0.64
N LYS A 85 3.91 -13.09 1.76
CA LYS A 85 4.36 -14.21 2.60
C LYS A 85 5.79 -14.07 3.17
N VAL A 86 6.27 -12.88 3.35
CA VAL A 86 7.55 -12.56 3.97
C VAL A 86 7.37 -11.53 5.09
N THR A 87 8.45 -11.24 5.81
CA THR A 87 8.43 -10.14 6.78
C THR A 87 8.52 -8.80 6.07
N GLY A 88 7.95 -7.74 6.68
CA GLY A 88 8.07 -6.38 6.13
C GLY A 88 9.53 -5.93 5.97
N LEU A 89 10.43 -6.37 6.86
CA LEU A 89 11.86 -6.10 6.75
C LEU A 89 12.45 -6.73 5.47
N GLU A 90 12.11 -7.98 5.20
CA GLU A 90 12.58 -8.71 4.01
C GLU A 90 12.09 -8.05 2.71
N ALA A 91 10.82 -7.64 2.68
CA ALA A 91 10.25 -6.91 1.54
C ALA A 91 10.94 -5.55 1.34
N TRP A 92 11.15 -4.80 2.42
CA TRP A 92 11.83 -3.51 2.40
C TRP A 92 13.28 -3.62 1.91
N GLU A 93 14.03 -4.61 2.42
CA GLU A 93 15.42 -4.87 1.97
C GLU A 93 15.46 -5.21 0.48
N ALA A 94 14.53 -6.05 0.00
CA ALA A 94 14.42 -6.41 -1.41
C ALA A 94 14.08 -5.18 -2.30
N PHE A 95 13.12 -4.36 -1.90
CA PHE A 95 12.76 -3.16 -2.63
C PHE A 95 13.89 -2.13 -2.65
N ARG A 96 14.53 -1.91 -1.49
CA ARG A 96 15.70 -1.04 -1.40
C ARG A 96 16.83 -1.53 -2.31
N ALA A 97 17.14 -2.83 -2.30
CA ALA A 97 18.16 -3.41 -3.15
C ALA A 97 17.81 -3.28 -4.65
N LEU A 98 16.53 -3.41 -5.02
CA LEU A 98 16.04 -3.17 -6.37
C LEU A 98 16.33 -1.74 -6.82
N CYS A 99 15.97 -0.73 -6.00
CA CYS A 99 16.23 0.67 -6.31
C CYS A 99 17.73 0.99 -6.41
N TRP A 100 18.56 0.46 -5.51
CA TRP A 100 20.00 0.72 -5.51
C TRP A 100 20.74 0.07 -6.67
N LYS A 101 20.36 -1.17 -7.03
CA LYS A 101 21.08 -1.95 -8.04
C LYS A 101 20.63 -1.64 -9.47
N HIS A 102 19.34 -1.39 -9.65
CA HIS A 102 18.71 -1.28 -10.96
C HIS A 102 18.00 0.06 -11.21
N GLY A 103 17.80 0.85 -10.17
CA GLY A 103 17.20 2.17 -10.29
C GLY A 103 18.18 3.26 -10.68
N SER A 104 17.70 4.48 -10.73
CA SER A 104 18.48 5.70 -11.06
C SER A 104 18.48 6.67 -9.88
N ASP A 105 19.35 7.69 -9.94
CA ASP A 105 19.29 8.78 -8.99
C ASP A 105 17.99 9.56 -9.17
N ALA A 106 17.35 9.89 -8.05
CA ALA A 106 16.15 10.72 -8.07
C ALA A 106 16.55 12.17 -8.37
N PRO A 107 15.77 12.90 -9.19
CA PRO A 107 16.01 14.32 -9.42
C PRO A 107 15.81 15.14 -8.13
N GLY A 108 16.47 16.30 -8.04
CA GLY A 108 16.34 17.20 -6.89
C GLY A 108 17.46 17.06 -5.85
N PRO A 109 17.35 17.79 -4.73
CA PRO A 109 18.44 17.91 -3.76
C PRO A 109 18.58 16.69 -2.83
N ALA A 110 17.55 15.86 -2.70
CA ALA A 110 17.57 14.68 -1.83
C ALA A 110 18.36 13.53 -2.48
N ARG A 111 19.25 12.90 -1.71
CA ARG A 111 19.98 11.70 -2.17
C ARG A 111 19.09 10.46 -2.13
N LEU A 112 18.08 10.42 -2.99
CA LEU A 112 17.16 9.31 -3.12
C LEU A 112 17.42 8.50 -4.38
N ARG A 113 16.92 7.27 -4.41
CA ARG A 113 16.95 6.39 -5.58
C ARG A 113 15.53 6.12 -6.04
N LEU A 114 15.32 6.26 -7.34
CA LEU A 114 14.08 5.81 -7.98
C LEU A 114 14.11 4.30 -8.19
N PRO A 115 12.97 3.61 -8.12
CA PRO A 115 12.88 2.24 -8.62
C PRO A 115 13.12 2.21 -10.14
N PRO A 116 13.59 1.08 -10.68
CA PRO A 116 13.68 0.92 -12.12
C PRO A 116 12.28 1.00 -12.75
N PRO A 117 12.14 1.61 -13.94
CA PRO A 117 10.86 1.68 -14.63
C PRO A 117 10.36 0.29 -15.03
N PRO A 118 9.02 0.11 -15.22
CA PRO A 118 8.42 -1.20 -15.44
C PRO A 118 8.97 -1.97 -16.65
N ASP A 119 9.33 -1.32 -17.73
CA ASP A 119 9.96 -1.91 -18.90
C ASP A 119 11.32 -2.52 -18.57
N GLN A 120 12.18 -1.78 -17.87
CA GLN A 120 13.45 -2.28 -17.39
C GLN A 120 13.29 -3.46 -16.42
N VAL A 121 12.30 -3.40 -15.51
CA VAL A 121 11.98 -4.52 -14.62
C VAL A 121 11.56 -5.75 -15.44
N ALA A 122 10.73 -5.57 -16.47
CA ALA A 122 10.26 -6.65 -17.33
C ALA A 122 11.41 -7.36 -18.08
N GLU A 123 12.45 -6.61 -18.45
CA GLU A 123 13.64 -7.12 -19.16
C GLU A 123 14.62 -7.84 -18.22
N MET A 124 14.69 -7.46 -16.93
CA MET A 124 15.63 -8.07 -15.97
C MET A 124 15.45 -9.59 -15.83
N GLY A 125 14.24 -10.08 -16.03
CA GLY A 125 13.91 -11.47 -15.78
C GLY A 125 14.13 -11.89 -14.32
N TYR A 126 14.00 -13.18 -14.04
CA TYR A 126 14.23 -13.69 -12.66
C TYR A 126 15.68 -13.51 -12.20
N ALA A 127 16.63 -13.58 -13.12
CA ALA A 127 18.07 -13.43 -12.80
C ALA A 127 18.39 -12.09 -12.12
N GLY A 128 17.65 -11.02 -12.42
CA GLY A 128 17.79 -9.72 -11.76
C GLY A 128 17.23 -9.71 -10.33
N PHE A 129 16.24 -10.53 -10.03
CA PHE A 129 15.58 -10.60 -8.72
C PHE A 129 16.25 -11.55 -7.73
N HIS A 130 16.82 -12.65 -8.21
CA HIS A 130 17.45 -13.65 -7.34
C HIS A 130 18.53 -13.06 -6.41
N PRO A 131 19.46 -12.21 -6.88
CA PRO A 131 20.48 -11.60 -6.00
C PRO A 131 19.91 -10.58 -5.00
N LEU A 132 18.63 -10.19 -5.15
CA LEU A 132 17.93 -9.28 -4.24
C LEU A 132 17.19 -10.05 -3.12
N GLY A 133 17.33 -11.39 -3.07
CA GLY A 133 16.61 -12.23 -2.10
C GLY A 133 15.14 -12.44 -2.43
N VAL A 134 14.71 -12.19 -3.68
CA VAL A 134 13.33 -12.40 -4.12
C VAL A 134 13.17 -13.79 -4.73
N GLU A 135 12.27 -14.59 -4.20
CA GLU A 135 11.98 -15.91 -4.74
C GLU A 135 11.32 -15.83 -6.13
N ARG A 136 11.50 -16.90 -6.93
CA ARG A 136 11.01 -16.97 -8.31
C ARG A 136 9.53 -16.64 -8.44
N ARG A 137 8.69 -17.16 -7.54
CA ARG A 137 7.23 -16.95 -7.60
C ARG A 137 6.85 -15.47 -7.53
N ARG A 138 7.42 -14.71 -6.58
CA ARG A 138 7.15 -13.27 -6.45
C ARG A 138 7.73 -12.48 -7.61
N ALA A 139 8.96 -12.81 -8.02
CA ALA A 139 9.60 -12.19 -9.19
C ALA A 139 8.76 -12.34 -10.45
N GLU A 140 8.23 -13.55 -10.72
CA GLU A 140 7.39 -13.79 -11.90
C GLU A 140 6.07 -13.02 -11.88
N VAL A 141 5.48 -12.79 -10.70
CA VAL A 141 4.29 -11.93 -10.57
C VAL A 141 4.63 -10.48 -10.91
N ILE A 142 5.74 -9.95 -10.37
CA ILE A 142 6.23 -8.61 -10.67
C ILE A 142 6.48 -8.46 -12.19
N LEU A 143 7.16 -9.44 -12.80
CA LEU A 143 7.43 -9.42 -14.23
C LEU A 143 6.15 -9.41 -15.08
N ARG A 144 5.10 -10.16 -14.68
CA ARG A 144 3.79 -10.15 -15.35
C ARG A 144 3.10 -8.80 -15.25
N VAL A 145 3.18 -8.16 -14.10
CA VAL A 145 2.62 -6.82 -13.86
C VAL A 145 3.38 -5.79 -14.69
N CYS A 146 4.71 -5.77 -14.62
CA CYS A 146 5.53 -4.78 -15.31
C CYS A 146 5.42 -4.88 -16.85
N ARG A 147 5.30 -6.09 -17.41
CA ARG A 147 5.06 -6.27 -18.86
C ARG A 147 3.72 -5.69 -19.35
N ARG A 148 2.82 -5.37 -18.47
CA ARG A 148 1.48 -4.85 -18.76
C ARG A 148 1.20 -3.55 -18.01
N ALA A 149 2.26 -2.81 -17.67
CA ALA A 149 2.17 -1.62 -16.82
C ALA A 149 1.13 -0.62 -17.33
N ASP A 150 1.15 -0.28 -18.62
CA ASP A 150 0.20 0.67 -19.21
C ASP A 150 -1.26 0.21 -19.05
N ARG A 151 -1.52 -1.12 -19.22
CA ARG A 151 -2.85 -1.68 -18.99
C ARG A 151 -3.28 -1.49 -17.53
N PHE A 152 -2.38 -1.72 -16.57
CA PHE A 152 -2.74 -1.58 -15.16
C PHE A 152 -2.87 -0.11 -14.75
N GLU A 153 -2.01 0.78 -15.25
CA GLU A 153 -2.18 2.22 -14.99
C GLU A 153 -3.49 2.76 -15.59
N SER A 154 -3.94 2.25 -16.74
CA SER A 154 -5.23 2.64 -17.33
C SER A 154 -6.44 2.25 -16.47
N LEU A 155 -6.30 1.29 -15.53
CA LEU A 155 -7.37 0.94 -14.59
C LEU A 155 -7.69 2.06 -13.60
N LEU A 156 -6.80 3.04 -13.41
CA LEU A 156 -7.05 4.21 -12.55
C LEU A 156 -8.24 5.07 -13.03
N SER A 157 -8.62 4.97 -14.29
CA SER A 157 -9.83 5.60 -14.82
C SER A 157 -11.12 4.82 -14.57
N GLN A 158 -11.02 3.62 -13.98
CA GLN A 158 -12.16 2.74 -13.67
C GLN A 158 -12.52 2.79 -12.19
N SER A 159 -13.59 2.09 -11.79
CA SER A 159 -13.89 1.92 -10.39
C SER A 159 -12.86 1.04 -9.68
N PRO A 160 -12.58 1.26 -8.37
CA PRO A 160 -11.69 0.40 -7.59
C PRO A 160 -12.06 -1.08 -7.66
N VAL A 161 -13.36 -1.39 -7.71
CA VAL A 161 -13.89 -2.77 -7.84
C VAL A 161 -13.51 -3.39 -9.19
N ALA A 162 -13.62 -2.63 -10.29
CA ALA A 162 -13.24 -3.10 -11.61
C ALA A 162 -11.72 -3.31 -11.71
N ALA A 163 -10.94 -2.37 -11.18
CA ALA A 163 -9.48 -2.48 -11.10
C ALA A 163 -9.05 -3.73 -10.32
N ARG A 164 -9.66 -3.97 -9.14
CA ARG A 164 -9.38 -5.16 -8.34
C ARG A 164 -9.65 -6.46 -9.10
N ARG A 165 -10.80 -6.58 -9.78
CA ARG A 165 -11.13 -7.77 -10.59
C ARG A 165 -10.08 -8.01 -11.67
N ALA A 166 -9.69 -6.96 -12.39
CA ALA A 166 -8.66 -7.07 -13.44
C ALA A 166 -7.27 -7.46 -12.88
N LEU A 167 -6.93 -7.01 -11.67
CA LEU A 167 -5.70 -7.41 -10.98
C LEU A 167 -5.72 -8.89 -10.59
N GLU A 168 -6.84 -9.40 -10.11
CA GLU A 168 -6.99 -10.80 -9.69
C GLU A 168 -6.95 -11.80 -10.87
N GLU A 169 -7.11 -11.35 -12.11
CA GLU A 169 -6.85 -12.15 -13.32
C GLU A 169 -5.36 -12.48 -13.49
N VAL A 170 -4.46 -11.76 -12.81
CA VAL A 170 -3.01 -12.01 -12.90
C VAL A 170 -2.64 -13.19 -12.00
N PRO A 171 -2.10 -14.31 -12.55
CA PRO A 171 -1.67 -15.42 -11.73
C PRO A 171 -0.65 -14.99 -10.68
N GLY A 172 -1.01 -15.15 -9.40
CA GLY A 172 -0.20 -14.76 -8.24
C GLY A 172 -0.60 -13.43 -7.60
N VAL A 173 -1.56 -12.71 -8.16
CA VAL A 173 -2.25 -11.60 -7.50
C VAL A 173 -3.55 -12.12 -6.91
N GLY A 174 -3.62 -12.18 -5.59
CA GLY A 174 -4.82 -12.60 -4.87
C GLY A 174 -5.49 -11.42 -4.16
N PRO A 175 -6.59 -11.69 -3.40
CA PRO A 175 -7.37 -10.65 -2.71
C PRO A 175 -6.52 -9.74 -1.81
N TRP A 176 -5.56 -10.28 -1.08
CA TRP A 176 -4.67 -9.47 -0.25
C TRP A 176 -3.92 -8.41 -1.06
N THR A 177 -3.33 -8.82 -2.19
CA THR A 177 -2.53 -7.92 -3.04
C THR A 177 -3.41 -6.91 -3.77
N SER A 178 -4.54 -7.36 -4.33
CA SER A 178 -5.44 -6.49 -5.09
C SER A 178 -6.12 -5.45 -4.20
N LEU A 179 -6.57 -5.84 -3.00
CA LEU A 179 -7.19 -4.95 -2.03
C LEU A 179 -6.19 -3.96 -1.44
N SER A 180 -4.97 -4.41 -1.08
CA SER A 180 -3.91 -3.51 -0.61
C SER A 180 -3.52 -2.48 -1.68
N ALA A 181 -3.38 -2.92 -2.93
CA ALA A 181 -3.02 -2.03 -4.03
C ALA A 181 -4.14 -1.02 -4.34
N THR A 182 -5.40 -1.45 -4.40
CA THR A 182 -6.52 -0.53 -4.69
C THR A 182 -6.81 0.41 -3.53
N LEU A 183 -6.66 -0.02 -2.29
CA LEU A 183 -6.74 0.86 -1.12
C LEU A 183 -5.78 2.04 -1.25
N LEU A 184 -4.52 1.80 -1.60
CA LEU A 184 -3.49 2.84 -1.70
C LEU A 184 -3.56 3.64 -2.99
N ALA A 185 -3.87 3.00 -4.12
CA ALA A 185 -3.93 3.67 -5.42
C ALA A 185 -5.13 4.61 -5.55
N PHE A 186 -6.29 4.19 -5.04
CA PHE A 186 -7.56 4.90 -5.20
C PHE A 186 -8.04 5.60 -3.92
N GLY A 187 -7.45 5.28 -2.76
CA GLY A 187 -8.02 5.73 -1.48
C GLY A 187 -9.39 5.09 -1.18
N ASP A 188 -9.64 3.86 -1.66
CA ASP A 188 -10.95 3.19 -1.54
C ASP A 188 -11.30 2.95 -0.06
N PRO A 189 -12.30 3.68 0.51
CA PRO A 189 -12.62 3.60 1.92
C PRO A 189 -13.26 2.27 2.32
N ASP A 190 -13.65 1.44 1.36
CA ASP A 190 -14.32 0.16 1.61
C ASP A 190 -13.50 -1.08 1.19
N ALA A 191 -12.26 -0.90 0.72
CA ALA A 191 -11.35 -1.98 0.33
C ALA A 191 -10.77 -2.70 1.57
N VAL A 192 -11.56 -3.54 2.22
CA VAL A 192 -11.10 -4.35 3.39
C VAL A 192 -10.03 -5.34 2.94
N VAL A 193 -8.82 -5.19 3.46
CA VAL A 193 -7.71 -6.09 3.13
C VAL A 193 -7.93 -7.46 3.75
N LEU A 194 -8.23 -8.45 2.92
CA LEU A 194 -8.47 -9.85 3.28
C LEU A 194 -7.21 -10.70 3.07
N GLY A 195 -7.11 -11.81 3.79
CA GLY A 195 -5.96 -12.70 3.72
C GLY A 195 -4.71 -12.18 4.44
N ASP A 196 -4.84 -11.08 5.19
CA ASP A 196 -3.76 -10.53 5.99
C ASP A 196 -3.52 -11.37 7.25
N PHE A 197 -2.24 -11.48 7.63
CA PHE A 197 -1.86 -12.29 8.79
C PHE A 197 -2.24 -11.63 10.13
N HIS A 198 -2.37 -10.32 10.19
CA HIS A 198 -2.57 -9.56 11.42
C HIS A 198 -3.94 -8.90 11.52
N LEU A 199 -4.45 -8.33 10.42
CA LEU A 199 -5.64 -7.48 10.42
C LEU A 199 -6.89 -8.15 11.01
N PRO A 200 -7.24 -9.43 10.69
CA PRO A 200 -8.39 -10.08 11.32
C PRO A 200 -8.26 -10.16 12.85
N HIS A 201 -7.04 -10.42 13.33
CA HIS A 201 -6.80 -10.51 14.76
C HIS A 201 -6.84 -9.15 15.45
N MET A 202 -6.30 -8.10 14.81
CA MET A 202 -6.30 -6.74 15.34
C MET A 202 -7.73 -6.20 15.45
N VAL A 203 -8.53 -6.33 14.40
CA VAL A 203 -9.93 -5.89 14.37
C VAL A 203 -10.75 -6.64 15.41
N THR A 204 -10.68 -7.98 15.44
CA THR A 204 -11.41 -8.78 16.41
C THR A 204 -11.00 -8.43 17.84
N ASN A 205 -9.71 -8.27 18.12
CA ASN A 205 -9.24 -7.92 19.45
C ASN A 205 -9.72 -6.54 19.89
N ALA A 206 -9.62 -5.54 19.00
CA ALA A 206 -10.04 -4.18 19.31
C ALA A 206 -11.53 -4.04 19.58
N LEU A 207 -12.38 -4.83 18.90
CA LEU A 207 -13.84 -4.74 19.03
C LEU A 207 -14.43 -5.70 20.06
N THR A 208 -13.78 -6.84 20.35
CA THR A 208 -14.36 -7.90 21.18
C THR A 208 -13.47 -8.33 22.37
N GLY A 209 -12.22 -7.89 22.43
CA GLY A 209 -11.24 -8.35 23.40
C GLY A 209 -10.65 -9.75 23.10
N ARG A 210 -11.19 -10.49 22.12
CA ARG A 210 -10.68 -11.82 21.76
C ARG A 210 -9.36 -11.70 21.00
N ARG A 211 -8.43 -12.60 21.28
CA ARG A 211 -7.06 -12.53 20.73
C ARG A 211 -6.94 -12.96 19.26
N ARG A 212 -7.91 -13.68 18.73
CA ARG A 212 -7.89 -14.23 17.37
C ARG A 212 -9.21 -14.00 16.68
N GLY A 213 -9.15 -13.70 15.39
CA GLY A 213 -10.28 -13.62 14.48
C GLY A 213 -9.93 -14.20 13.11
N SER A 214 -10.94 -14.40 12.28
CA SER A 214 -10.83 -14.78 10.88
C SER A 214 -11.25 -13.62 9.97
N ASP A 215 -10.99 -13.72 8.66
CA ASP A 215 -11.48 -12.75 7.69
C ASP A 215 -13.02 -12.66 7.71
N ALA A 216 -13.72 -13.80 7.81
CA ALA A 216 -15.16 -13.81 7.87
C ALA A 216 -15.69 -13.03 9.08
N GLU A 217 -15.12 -13.28 10.26
CA GLU A 217 -15.48 -12.59 11.48
C GLU A 217 -15.13 -11.10 11.42
N MET A 218 -13.97 -10.75 10.85
CA MET A 218 -13.59 -9.35 10.62
C MET A 218 -14.60 -8.63 9.73
N LEU A 219 -15.09 -9.27 8.66
CA LEU A 219 -16.10 -8.70 7.78
C LEU A 219 -17.44 -8.50 8.49
N GLU A 220 -17.85 -9.45 9.34
CA GLU A 220 -19.07 -9.32 10.17
C GLU A 220 -18.95 -8.14 11.14
N LEU A 221 -17.81 -8.01 11.83
CA LEU A 221 -17.54 -6.90 12.76
C LEU A 221 -17.46 -5.55 12.06
N LEU A 222 -17.03 -5.52 10.80
CA LEU A 222 -16.95 -4.31 9.98
C LEU A 222 -18.25 -4.03 9.21
N ALA A 223 -19.26 -4.90 9.23
CA ALA A 223 -20.52 -4.70 8.50
C ALA A 223 -21.22 -3.37 8.81
N PRO A 224 -21.26 -2.87 10.08
CA PRO A 224 -21.84 -1.55 10.36
C PRO A 224 -21.17 -0.38 9.63
N TYR A 225 -19.93 -0.57 9.17
CA TYR A 225 -19.13 0.44 8.46
C TYR A 225 -19.21 0.29 6.94
N ALA A 226 -20.23 -0.35 6.38
CA ALA A 226 -20.37 -0.52 4.94
C ALA A 226 -20.16 0.79 4.18
N GLY A 227 -19.35 0.76 3.11
CA GLY A 227 -18.89 1.95 2.38
C GLY A 227 -17.62 2.62 2.98
N GLN A 228 -17.26 2.28 4.23
CA GLN A 228 -16.12 2.85 4.96
C GLN A 228 -15.33 1.78 5.75
N ARG A 229 -15.48 0.51 5.37
CA ARG A 229 -14.93 -0.62 6.15
C ARG A 229 -13.41 -0.61 6.21
N ALA A 230 -12.73 -0.22 5.13
CA ALA A 230 -11.27 -0.10 5.11
C ALA A 230 -10.78 1.03 6.02
N ARG A 231 -11.53 2.14 6.10
CA ARG A 231 -11.26 3.20 7.06
C ARG A 231 -11.37 2.69 8.48
N ALA A 232 -12.46 2.00 8.82
CA ALA A 232 -12.65 1.39 10.15
C ALA A 232 -11.54 0.38 10.45
N GLN A 233 -11.17 -0.49 9.50
CA GLN A 233 -10.06 -1.43 9.62
C GLN A 233 -8.74 -0.72 9.96
N GLY A 234 -8.40 0.35 9.23
CA GLY A 234 -7.19 1.13 9.46
C GLY A 234 -7.17 1.86 10.82
N ILE A 235 -8.33 2.37 11.26
CA ILE A 235 -8.51 2.98 12.58
C ILE A 235 -8.25 1.93 13.68
N LEU A 236 -8.89 0.76 13.58
CA LEU A 236 -8.75 -0.33 14.56
C LEU A 236 -7.32 -0.89 14.58
N ALA A 237 -6.68 -1.01 13.42
CA ALA A 237 -5.28 -1.42 13.31
C ALA A 237 -4.33 -0.43 14.02
N SER A 238 -4.63 0.87 14.01
CA SER A 238 -3.80 1.89 14.67
C SER A 238 -3.85 1.83 16.21
N LEU A 239 -4.82 1.12 16.80
CA LEU A 239 -4.89 0.89 18.25
C LEU A 239 -3.78 -0.02 18.79
N GLY A 240 -2.97 -0.62 17.89
CA GLY A 240 -1.75 -1.35 18.25
C GLY A 240 -1.96 -2.64 19.04
N ALA A 241 -3.20 -3.06 19.24
CA ALA A 241 -3.56 -4.26 19.98
C ALA A 241 -3.30 -5.55 19.18
N THR A 242 -2.11 -5.68 18.59
CA THR A 242 -1.71 -6.93 17.94
C THR A 242 -1.37 -7.95 19.02
N PRO A 243 -2.11 -9.05 19.17
CA PRO A 243 -1.71 -10.11 20.06
C PRO A 243 -0.31 -10.57 19.65
N ARG A 244 0.66 -10.50 20.58
CA ARG A 244 2.03 -10.95 20.31
C ARG A 244 1.99 -12.38 19.76
N ARG A 245 2.43 -12.56 18.53
CA ARG A 245 2.72 -13.85 17.93
C ARG A 245 4.23 -13.98 17.80
N ALA A 246 4.76 -15.12 18.09
CA ALA A 246 6.14 -15.43 17.72
C ALA A 246 6.29 -15.23 16.20
N PRO A 247 7.37 -14.59 15.73
CA PRO A 247 7.61 -14.43 14.32
C PRO A 247 7.59 -15.81 13.65
N ARG A 248 6.71 -15.99 12.67
CA ARG A 248 6.53 -17.27 11.98
C ARG A 248 7.68 -17.59 11.05
N LEU A 249 8.41 -16.57 10.61
CA LEU A 249 9.48 -16.68 9.65
C LEU A 249 10.67 -15.84 10.14
N ALA A 250 11.84 -16.47 10.26
CA ALA A 250 13.09 -15.73 10.24
C ALA A 250 13.33 -15.20 8.82
N PRO A 251 13.93 -14.01 8.64
CA PRO A 251 14.30 -13.52 7.32
C PRO A 251 15.08 -14.56 6.53
N ARG A 252 14.60 -14.95 5.36
CA ARG A 252 15.27 -15.94 4.53
C ARG A 252 16.31 -15.23 3.68
N ARG A 253 17.57 -15.51 3.90
CA ARG A 253 18.68 -14.96 3.10
C ARG A 253 18.96 -15.89 1.92
N PHE A 254 18.13 -15.83 0.88
CA PHE A 254 18.31 -16.66 -0.33
C PHE A 254 19.58 -16.34 -1.13
N ALA A 255 20.15 -15.16 -0.99
CA ALA A 255 21.33 -14.72 -1.74
C ALA A 255 22.66 -15.31 -1.23
N ARG A 256 22.64 -16.32 -0.34
CA ARG A 256 23.83 -16.97 0.21
C ARG A 256 24.09 -18.39 -0.33
N TYR A 257 23.38 -18.78 -1.39
CA TYR A 257 23.58 -20.08 -2.06
C TYR A 257 23.93 -19.88 -3.52
#